data_fcfa4fc0c41e808e5ac49d5326a11249
#
_entry.id   fcfa4fc0c41e808e5ac49d5326a11249
#
_cell.length_a   1.000
_cell.length_b   1.000
_cell.length_c   1.000
_cell.angle_alpha   90.00
_cell.angle_beta   90.00
_cell.angle_gamma   90.00
#
_symmetry.space_group_name_H-M   'P 1'
#
loop_
_entity.id
_entity.type
_entity.pdbx_description
1 polymer ?
#
loop_
_entity_poly.entity_id
_entity_poly.type
_entity_poly.pdbx_seq_one_letter_code
_entity_poly.pdbx_strand_id
1 'polypeptide(L)'
;MTANENMRLMKMLDDAWNSQDWITFRKLHTKNVAVYWPGQSKPTIGLHIHQKEAQMLFNAFPDNHIDNDPYLVLFGQADWTCSIANFTGTHTGPMVGENGKTIPPTNKKFHIELCTVAHWKKGKINEEKLFYDLIELMRQLGWIQ
;
A
#
# COMPACT_ATOMS: atom_id res chain seq x y z
N MET A 1 -17.30 8.98 -12.57
CA MET A 1 -17.63 8.87 -11.13
C MET A 1 -17.16 10.12 -10.42
N THR A 2 -17.82 10.49 -9.36
CA THR A 2 -17.47 11.68 -8.58
C THR A 2 -16.27 11.41 -7.66
N ALA A 3 -15.64 12.49 -7.19
CA ALA A 3 -14.57 12.39 -6.22
C ALA A 3 -15.06 11.71 -4.93
N ASN A 4 -16.28 11.99 -4.48
CA ASN A 4 -16.86 11.35 -3.29
C ASN A 4 -17.02 9.83 -3.47
N GLU A 5 -17.45 9.40 -4.65
CA GLU A 5 -17.55 7.96 -4.96
C GLU A 5 -16.18 7.30 -4.94
N ASN A 6 -15.15 7.95 -5.51
CA ASN A 6 -13.79 7.45 -5.52
C ASN A 6 -13.19 7.39 -4.11
N MET A 7 -13.49 8.36 -3.24
CA MET A 7 -13.07 8.33 -1.84
C MET A 7 -13.69 7.14 -1.10
N ARG A 8 -14.96 6.84 -1.36
CA ARG A 8 -15.62 5.66 -0.79
C ARG A 8 -14.95 4.36 -1.26
N LEU A 9 -14.59 4.29 -2.54
CA LEU A 9 -13.90 3.13 -3.10
C LEU A 9 -12.48 2.99 -2.54
N MET A 10 -11.81 4.12 -2.26
CA MET A 10 -10.49 4.09 -1.61
C MET A 10 -10.57 3.42 -0.23
N LYS A 11 -11.60 3.77 0.56
CA LYS A 11 -11.80 3.12 1.85
C LYS A 11 -12.09 1.62 1.69
N MET A 12 -12.90 1.25 0.71
CA MET A 12 -13.17 -0.17 0.42
C MET A 12 -11.89 -0.93 0.06
N LEU A 13 -11.00 -0.29 -0.68
CA LEU A 13 -9.72 -0.92 -1.05
C LEU A 13 -8.84 -1.16 0.17
N ASP A 14 -8.70 -0.15 1.05
CA ASP A 14 -7.89 -0.31 2.26
C ASP A 14 -8.52 -1.31 3.23
N ASP A 15 -9.85 -1.36 3.31
CA ASP A 15 -10.55 -2.42 4.07
C ASP A 15 -10.22 -3.81 3.48
N ALA A 16 -10.20 -3.93 2.16
CA ALA A 16 -9.85 -5.17 1.49
C ALA A 16 -8.38 -5.56 1.73
N TRP A 17 -7.48 -4.60 1.73
CA TRP A 17 -6.09 -4.82 2.10
C TRP A 17 -6.01 -5.39 3.52
N ASN A 18 -6.62 -4.72 4.49
CA ASN A 18 -6.56 -5.12 5.90
C ASN A 18 -7.12 -6.52 6.15
N SER A 19 -8.14 -6.91 5.39
CA SER A 19 -8.76 -8.24 5.52
C SER A 19 -8.19 -9.28 4.55
N GLN A 20 -7.23 -8.89 3.73
CA GLN A 20 -6.65 -9.73 2.67
C GLN A 20 -7.73 -10.29 1.73
N ASP A 21 -8.72 -9.46 1.43
CA ASP A 21 -9.77 -9.75 0.46
C ASP A 21 -9.23 -9.46 -0.95
N TRP A 22 -8.55 -10.44 -1.51
CA TRP A 22 -7.90 -10.29 -2.82
C TRP A 22 -8.91 -10.20 -3.97
N ILE A 23 -10.13 -10.69 -3.77
CA ILE A 23 -11.19 -10.55 -4.78
C ILE A 23 -11.56 -9.08 -4.95
N THR A 24 -11.84 -8.39 -3.85
CA THR A 24 -12.14 -6.95 -3.86
C THR A 24 -10.92 -6.13 -4.29
N PHE A 25 -9.73 -6.50 -3.82
CA PHE A 25 -8.47 -5.86 -4.23
C PHE A 25 -8.35 -5.86 -5.76
N ARG A 26 -8.52 -7.02 -6.40
CA ARG A 26 -8.46 -7.12 -7.87
C ARG A 26 -9.56 -6.33 -8.56
N LYS A 27 -10.75 -6.31 -7.97
CA LYS A 27 -11.92 -5.62 -8.55
C LYS A 27 -11.71 -4.10 -8.62
N LEU A 28 -10.94 -3.55 -7.70
CA LEU A 28 -10.74 -2.10 -7.57
C LEU A 28 -9.49 -1.58 -8.30
N HIS A 29 -8.78 -2.43 -9.02
CA HIS A 29 -7.61 -2.03 -9.83
C HIS A 29 -7.85 -2.35 -11.30
N THR A 30 -7.29 -1.54 -12.19
CA THR A 30 -7.25 -1.91 -13.61
C THR A 30 -6.18 -2.98 -13.84
N LYS A 31 -6.31 -3.73 -14.91
CA LYS A 31 -5.36 -4.80 -15.25
C LYS A 31 -3.91 -4.29 -15.37
N ASN A 32 -3.75 -3.09 -15.91
CA ASN A 32 -2.43 -2.50 -16.17
C ASN A 32 -2.09 -1.36 -15.20
N VAL A 33 -2.60 -1.42 -13.98
CA VAL A 33 -2.33 -0.40 -12.96
C VAL A 33 -0.85 -0.14 -12.81
N ALA A 34 -0.49 1.14 -12.67
CA ALA A 34 0.88 1.56 -12.38
C ALA A 34 0.98 1.93 -10.90
N VAL A 35 1.89 1.30 -10.17
CA VAL A 35 2.06 1.52 -8.73
C VAL A 35 3.47 2.05 -8.48
N TYR A 36 3.55 3.22 -7.87
CA TYR A 36 4.82 3.90 -7.56
C TYR A 36 5.15 3.73 -6.09
N TRP A 37 6.16 2.92 -5.80
CA TRP A 37 6.63 2.66 -4.44
C TRP A 37 7.82 3.57 -4.09
N PRO A 38 7.93 4.02 -2.83
CA PRO A 38 9.14 4.72 -2.39
C PRO A 38 10.37 3.84 -2.58
N GLY A 39 11.46 4.46 -3.07
CA GLY A 39 12.72 3.76 -3.27
C GLY A 39 12.84 2.94 -4.55
N GLN A 40 11.78 2.84 -5.34
CA GLN A 40 11.84 2.19 -6.65
C GLN A 40 12.02 3.25 -7.74
N SER A 41 12.93 2.99 -8.66
CA SER A 41 13.21 3.90 -9.78
C SER A 41 12.13 3.87 -10.85
N LYS A 42 11.38 2.78 -10.96
CA LYS A 42 10.32 2.58 -11.94
C LYS A 42 9.06 2.05 -11.25
N PRO A 43 7.87 2.38 -11.77
CA PRO A 43 6.64 1.84 -11.21
C PRO A 43 6.53 0.34 -11.46
N THR A 44 5.80 -0.33 -10.57
CA THR A 44 5.29 -1.67 -10.83
C THR A 44 4.13 -1.56 -11.80
N ILE A 45 4.15 -2.31 -12.89
CA ILE A 45 3.08 -2.32 -13.88
C ILE A 45 2.34 -3.65 -13.83
N GLY A 46 1.05 -3.59 -13.63
CA GLY A 46 0.17 -4.76 -13.71
C GLY A 46 -0.36 -5.22 -12.36
N LEU A 47 -1.64 -5.55 -12.37
CA LEU A 47 -2.36 -5.99 -11.17
C LEU A 47 -1.80 -7.30 -10.60
N HIS A 48 -1.43 -8.24 -11.46
CA HIS A 48 -0.89 -9.52 -11.02
C HIS A 48 0.38 -9.35 -10.18
N ILE A 49 1.30 -8.49 -10.66
CA ILE A 49 2.55 -8.22 -9.94
C ILE A 49 2.28 -7.43 -8.66
N HIS A 50 1.38 -6.44 -8.74
CA HIS A 50 1.02 -5.64 -7.56
C HIS A 50 0.41 -6.51 -6.45
N GLN A 51 -0.45 -7.47 -6.80
CA GLN A 51 -1.00 -8.39 -5.81
C GLN A 51 0.09 -9.26 -5.17
N LYS A 52 1.08 -9.71 -5.95
CA LYS A 52 2.22 -10.45 -5.40
C LYS A 52 3.02 -9.59 -4.42
N GLU A 53 3.25 -8.33 -4.75
CA GLU A 53 3.93 -7.39 -3.84
C GLU A 53 3.16 -7.26 -2.53
N ALA A 54 1.84 -7.11 -2.60
CA ALA A 54 0.99 -7.02 -1.43
C ALA A 54 1.09 -8.29 -0.57
N GLN A 55 1.04 -9.45 -1.18
CA GLN A 55 1.15 -10.73 -0.48
C GLN A 55 2.53 -10.91 0.15
N MET A 56 3.59 -10.43 -0.50
CA MET A 56 4.94 -10.44 0.07
C MET A 56 5.02 -9.56 1.31
N LEU A 57 4.34 -8.41 1.32
CA LEU A 57 4.27 -7.56 2.50
C LEU A 57 3.55 -8.25 3.66
N PHE A 58 2.48 -8.99 3.39
CA PHE A 58 1.80 -9.77 4.42
C PHE A 58 2.65 -10.95 4.91
N ASN A 59 3.51 -11.52 4.08
CA ASN A 59 4.44 -12.54 4.53
C ASN A 59 5.48 -11.97 5.51
N ALA A 60 6.00 -10.79 5.23
CA ALA A 60 6.98 -10.13 6.10
C ALA A 60 6.33 -9.50 7.35
N PHE A 61 5.16 -8.90 7.17
CA PHE A 61 4.42 -8.18 8.21
C PHE A 61 2.98 -8.69 8.27
N PRO A 62 2.75 -9.89 8.86
CA PRO A 62 1.42 -10.50 8.84
C PRO A 62 0.32 -9.67 9.49
N ASP A 63 0.70 -8.80 10.43
CA ASP A 63 -0.20 -7.91 11.16
C ASP A 63 -0.28 -6.50 10.56
N ASN A 64 0.27 -6.28 9.36
CA ASN A 64 0.25 -4.93 8.81
C ASN A 64 -1.18 -4.43 8.62
N HIS A 65 -1.38 -3.14 8.91
CA HIS A 65 -2.71 -2.56 8.98
C HIS A 65 -2.68 -1.09 8.57
N ILE A 66 -3.60 -0.72 7.70
CA ILE A 66 -3.85 0.66 7.30
C ILE A 66 -5.02 1.17 8.15
N ASP A 67 -4.75 2.12 9.05
CA ASP A 67 -5.79 2.68 9.92
C ASP A 67 -6.61 3.72 9.15
N ASN A 68 -7.77 3.31 8.69
CA ASN A 68 -8.66 4.14 7.87
C ASN A 68 -10.01 4.42 8.54
N ASP A 69 -10.08 4.33 9.85
CA ASP A 69 -11.35 4.50 10.59
C ASP A 69 -11.18 5.45 11.78
N PRO A 70 -11.07 6.78 11.53
CA PRO A 70 -11.03 7.42 10.21
C PRO A 70 -9.60 7.53 9.65
N TYR A 71 -9.48 7.92 8.38
CA TYR A 71 -8.21 8.40 7.85
C TYR A 71 -7.75 9.65 8.60
N LEU A 72 -6.44 9.88 8.66
CA LEU A 72 -5.91 11.15 9.14
C LEU A 72 -6.28 12.29 8.20
N VAL A 73 -6.19 12.04 6.89
CA VAL A 73 -6.57 12.97 5.83
C VAL A 73 -7.21 12.16 4.71
N LEU A 74 -8.32 12.64 4.18
CA LEU A 74 -8.94 12.07 2.97
C LEU A 74 -9.62 13.19 2.20
N PHE A 75 -9.20 13.39 0.95
CA PHE A 75 -9.85 14.31 0.05
C PHE A 75 -9.74 13.82 -1.39
N GLY A 76 -10.54 14.41 -2.26
CA GLY A 76 -10.51 14.07 -3.68
C GLY A 76 -10.87 15.26 -4.53
N GLN A 77 -10.35 15.25 -5.77
CA GLN A 77 -10.65 16.26 -6.78
C GLN A 77 -10.59 15.59 -8.14
N ALA A 78 -11.62 15.84 -8.97
CA ALA A 78 -11.74 15.19 -10.27
C ALA A 78 -11.62 13.66 -10.13
N ASP A 79 -10.71 13.03 -10.85
CA ASP A 79 -10.50 11.58 -10.84
C ASP A 79 -9.43 11.15 -9.84
N TRP A 80 -9.02 12.03 -8.93
CA TRP A 80 -7.93 11.76 -8.00
C TRP A 80 -8.43 11.71 -6.56
N THR A 81 -7.84 10.84 -5.76
CA THR A 81 -8.01 10.83 -4.31
C THR A 81 -6.65 10.91 -3.63
N CYS A 82 -6.63 11.49 -2.44
CA CYS A 82 -5.46 11.54 -1.59
C CYS A 82 -5.86 11.11 -0.18
N SER A 83 -5.17 10.12 0.35
CA SER A 83 -5.41 9.64 1.72
C SER A 83 -4.11 9.63 2.49
N ILE A 84 -4.17 9.92 3.79
CA ILE A 84 -3.08 9.70 4.73
C ILE A 84 -3.62 8.86 5.87
N ALA A 85 -2.96 7.75 6.16
CA ALA A 85 -3.34 6.84 7.21
C ALA A 85 -2.10 6.40 7.99
N ASN A 86 -2.27 6.09 9.26
CA ASN A 86 -1.23 5.38 10.00
C ASN A 86 -1.12 3.96 9.44
N PHE A 87 0.09 3.55 9.16
CA PHE A 87 0.40 2.21 8.68
C PHE A 87 1.36 1.56 9.68
N THR A 88 0.96 0.40 10.18
CA THR A 88 1.69 -0.29 11.25
C THR A 88 1.93 -1.74 10.88
N GLY A 89 2.92 -2.36 11.52
CA GLY A 89 3.18 -3.78 11.34
C GLY A 89 4.37 -4.23 12.18
N THR A 90 4.57 -5.55 12.23
CA THR A 90 5.68 -6.18 12.93
C THR A 90 6.39 -7.14 11.97
N HIS A 91 7.73 -7.03 11.92
CA HIS A 91 8.54 -7.85 11.02
C HIS A 91 8.76 -9.23 11.62
N THR A 92 7.81 -10.14 11.42
CA THR A 92 7.85 -11.50 11.97
C THR A 92 8.08 -12.57 10.91
N GLY A 93 8.00 -12.23 9.63
CA GLY A 93 8.32 -13.12 8.53
C GLY A 93 9.48 -12.60 7.69
N PRO A 94 10.04 -13.42 6.80
CA PRO A 94 11.16 -12.97 5.96
C PRO A 94 10.69 -11.96 4.93
N MET A 95 11.54 -10.97 4.64
CA MET A 95 11.32 -10.01 3.56
C MET A 95 12.26 -10.35 2.40
N VAL A 96 11.69 -10.59 1.23
CA VAL A 96 12.48 -10.88 0.03
C VAL A 96 12.76 -9.56 -0.71
N GLY A 97 14.04 -9.23 -0.87
CA GLY A 97 14.45 -8.03 -1.61
C GLY A 97 14.46 -8.26 -3.12
N GLU A 98 14.57 -7.16 -3.88
CA GLU A 98 14.58 -7.17 -5.35
C GLU A 98 15.69 -8.05 -5.94
N ASN A 99 16.82 -8.13 -5.24
CA ASN A 99 17.98 -8.92 -5.67
C ASN A 99 17.89 -10.38 -5.24
N GLY A 100 16.74 -10.85 -4.77
CA GLY A 100 16.54 -12.20 -4.28
C GLY A 100 17.12 -12.47 -2.88
N LYS A 101 17.76 -11.48 -2.26
CA LYS A 101 18.24 -11.61 -0.89
C LYS A 101 17.09 -11.50 0.09
N THR A 102 17.11 -12.38 1.08
CA THR A 102 16.08 -12.40 2.12
C THR A 102 16.59 -11.68 3.38
N ILE A 103 15.78 -10.74 3.88
CA ILE A 103 16.04 -10.11 5.17
C ILE A 103 15.29 -10.95 6.22
N PRO A 104 16.00 -11.57 7.18
CA PRO A 104 15.34 -12.35 8.22
C PRO A 104 14.52 -11.45 9.13
N PRO A 105 13.48 -11.97 9.79
CA PRO A 105 12.62 -11.16 10.66
C PRO A 105 13.40 -10.58 11.83
N THR A 106 13.20 -9.28 12.09
CA THR A 106 13.84 -8.58 13.21
C THR A 106 12.95 -8.54 14.44
N ASN A 107 11.68 -8.90 14.31
CA ASN A 107 10.63 -8.81 15.34
C ASN A 107 10.39 -7.38 15.82
N LYS A 108 10.83 -6.38 15.05
CA LYS A 108 10.60 -4.96 15.35
C LYS A 108 9.33 -4.47 14.69
N LYS A 109 8.72 -3.47 15.31
CA LYS A 109 7.48 -2.85 14.83
C LYS A 109 7.80 -1.58 14.07
N PHE A 110 6.95 -1.27 13.08
CA PHE A 110 6.97 0.02 12.42
C PHE A 110 5.63 0.74 12.57
N HIS A 111 5.70 2.05 12.57
CA HIS A 111 4.56 2.93 12.55
C HIS A 111 4.95 4.15 11.71
N ILE A 112 4.35 4.29 10.55
CA ILE A 112 4.61 5.39 9.62
C ILE A 112 3.28 5.95 9.13
N GLU A 113 3.30 7.15 8.55
CA GLU A 113 2.17 7.70 7.82
C GLU A 113 2.32 7.32 6.35
N LEU A 114 1.28 6.69 5.81
CA LEU A 114 1.21 6.30 4.42
C LEU A 114 0.28 7.25 3.68
N CYS A 115 0.81 7.94 2.68
CA CYS A 115 0.03 8.78 1.78
C CYS A 115 -0.15 8.05 0.46
N THR A 116 -1.42 7.85 0.06
CA THR A 116 -1.77 7.23 -1.21
C THR A 116 -2.47 8.25 -2.10
N VAL A 117 -1.88 8.54 -3.26
CA VAL A 117 -2.46 9.41 -4.28
C VAL A 117 -2.87 8.51 -5.44
N ALA A 118 -4.17 8.40 -5.68
CA ALA A 118 -4.70 7.44 -6.64
C ALA A 118 -5.49 8.13 -7.74
N HIS A 119 -5.25 7.71 -8.97
CA HIS A 119 -6.03 8.09 -10.14
C HIS A 119 -7.04 6.99 -10.44
N TRP A 120 -8.31 7.37 -10.54
CA TRP A 120 -9.43 6.45 -10.73
C TRP A 120 -9.95 6.51 -12.16
N LYS A 121 -10.33 5.36 -12.69
CA LYS A 121 -10.93 5.21 -14.01
C LYS A 121 -12.06 4.21 -13.92
N LYS A 122 -13.31 4.71 -14.06
CA LYS A 122 -14.52 3.86 -14.03
C LYS A 122 -14.58 2.94 -12.80
N GLY A 123 -14.31 3.52 -11.62
CA GLY A 123 -14.38 2.76 -10.35
C GLY A 123 -13.19 1.88 -10.05
N LYS A 124 -12.09 2.03 -10.77
CA LYS A 124 -10.86 1.24 -10.58
C LYS A 124 -9.65 2.17 -10.51
N ILE A 125 -8.69 1.83 -9.69
CA ILE A 125 -7.40 2.53 -9.67
C ILE A 125 -6.61 2.17 -10.92
N ASN A 126 -6.23 3.20 -11.67
CA ASN A 126 -5.39 3.09 -12.85
C ASN A 126 -3.93 3.40 -12.58
N GLU A 127 -3.69 4.26 -11.59
CA GLU A 127 -2.37 4.68 -11.17
C GLU A 127 -2.44 5.01 -9.68
N GLU A 128 -1.47 4.55 -8.90
CA GLU A 128 -1.36 4.95 -7.50
C GLU A 128 0.08 5.24 -7.14
N LYS A 129 0.25 6.31 -6.36
CA LYS A 129 1.54 6.75 -5.87
C LYS A 129 1.53 6.66 -4.36
N LEU A 130 2.50 5.94 -3.83
CA LEU A 130 2.63 5.70 -2.40
C LEU A 130 3.81 6.52 -1.88
N PHE A 131 3.56 7.26 -0.82
CA PHE A 131 4.57 8.12 -0.19
C PHE A 131 4.64 7.81 1.29
N TYR A 132 5.81 7.45 1.76
CA TYR A 132 6.12 7.33 3.18
C TYR A 132 7.62 7.51 3.37
N ASP A 133 8.04 7.75 4.59
CA ASP A 133 9.46 7.90 4.91
C ASP A 133 10.12 6.52 4.95
N LEU A 134 10.72 6.12 3.83
CA LEU A 134 11.37 4.82 3.70
C LEU A 134 12.55 4.68 4.65
N ILE A 135 13.33 5.74 4.85
CA ILE A 135 14.50 5.72 5.75
C ILE A 135 14.03 5.48 7.20
N GLU A 136 12.98 6.17 7.61
CA GLU A 136 12.43 5.97 8.96
C GLU A 136 11.86 4.56 9.13
N LEU A 137 11.16 4.04 8.12
CA LEU A 137 10.67 2.66 8.12
C LEU A 137 11.82 1.68 8.33
N MET A 138 12.89 1.82 7.54
CA MET A 138 14.06 0.94 7.62
C MET A 138 14.75 1.04 8.97
N ARG A 139 14.79 2.25 9.56
CA ARG A 139 15.38 2.46 10.89
C ARG A 139 14.56 1.78 11.97
N GLN A 140 13.24 1.94 11.94
CA GLN A 140 12.34 1.31 12.91
C GLN A 140 12.44 -0.21 12.87
N LEU A 141 12.62 -0.78 11.68
CA LEU A 141 12.73 -2.23 11.49
C LEU A 141 14.13 -2.78 11.80
N GLY A 142 15.11 -1.91 12.05
CA GLY A 142 16.47 -2.33 12.32
C GLY A 142 17.23 -2.76 11.07
N TRP A 143 16.75 -2.38 9.88
CA TRP A 143 17.43 -2.69 8.61
C TRP A 143 18.60 -1.74 8.35
N ILE A 144 18.58 -0.56 8.95
CA ILE A 144 19.68 0.43 8.97
C ILE A 144 19.81 0.98 10.37
N GLN A 145 20.97 1.62 10.64
CA GLN A 145 21.23 2.26 11.95
C GLN A 145 20.78 3.72 12.01
#